data_6550cf8ed7dc1b2311a459bd15bd7ed4
#
_entry.id   6550cf8ed7dc1b2311a459bd15bd7ed4
#
_cell.length_a   1.000
_cell.length_b   1.000
_cell.length_c   1.000
_cell.angle_alpha   90.00
_cell.angle_beta   90.00
_cell.angle_gamma   90.00
#
_symmetry.space_group_name_H-M   'P 1'
#
loop_
_entity.id
_entity.type
_entity.pdbx_description
1 polymer ?
#
loop_
_entity_poly.entity_id
_entity_poly.type
_entity_poly.pdbx_seq_one_letter_code
_entity_poly.pdbx_strand_id
1 'polypeptide(L)'
;MALIVDKHRPRSLDALTYHDELSERLRSLAQSGDFPHLLFYGPSGAGKKTRIVATLKELYGPGVEKIKIDARVFQTSSNRKLEFNIVASVYHLEITPSDVGNYDRVVIQDLLKEVAQTQQVDQQARQKFKVVVINEADHLTRDAQAALRRTMEKYSPNLRLILVGESTAGIIAPIRSRCLLVRVARPTIEEVKGVLGESCKKEGWGVQEGLLERVARESGRNLRKALLILEAVYAQNEKVTDNTPIPPPDWEGLIEQIAQEIMAEHTPARILQVRSKLYDLLTHCIPPTTILKTLTFKLMPLIDDALKPEVIKWSAFYEHRIKTGTKVIFHLEAFVAKFMRILEMYLMSMDM
;
A
#
# COMPACT_ATOMS: atom_id res chain seq x y z
N MET A 1 10.22 -15.21 -14.82
CA MET A 1 8.93 -14.74 -15.38
C MET A 1 8.54 -13.44 -14.68
N ALA A 2 8.06 -12.43 -15.42
CA ALA A 2 7.52 -11.23 -14.80
C ALA A 2 6.06 -11.50 -14.41
N LEU A 3 5.63 -11.01 -13.25
CA LEU A 3 4.23 -11.14 -12.80
C LEU A 3 3.30 -10.37 -13.76
N ILE A 4 2.09 -10.87 -13.95
CA ILE A 4 1.06 -10.25 -14.80
C ILE A 4 0.79 -8.80 -14.40
N VAL A 5 0.81 -8.52 -13.09
CA VAL A 5 0.66 -7.15 -12.55
C VAL A 5 1.65 -6.16 -13.13
N ASP A 6 2.89 -6.60 -13.39
CA ASP A 6 3.94 -5.73 -13.93
C ASP A 6 4.03 -5.82 -15.46
N LYS A 7 3.80 -7.01 -16.02
CA LYS A 7 3.83 -7.26 -17.49
C LYS A 7 2.79 -6.44 -18.24
N HIS A 8 1.55 -6.37 -17.71
CA HIS A 8 0.42 -5.67 -18.34
C HIS A 8 0.10 -4.32 -17.70
N ARG A 9 1.01 -3.78 -16.89
CA ARG A 9 0.80 -2.46 -16.27
C ARG A 9 0.64 -1.39 -17.35
N PRO A 10 -0.47 -0.62 -17.37
CA PRO A 10 -0.66 0.49 -18.31
C PRO A 10 0.46 1.52 -18.17
N ARG A 11 1.01 1.95 -19.30
CA ARG A 11 2.12 2.91 -19.35
C ARG A 11 1.71 4.31 -19.81
N SER A 12 0.48 4.49 -20.26
CA SER A 12 -0.08 5.79 -20.68
C SER A 12 -1.43 6.03 -20.04
N LEU A 13 -1.87 7.29 -20.01
CA LEU A 13 -3.20 7.63 -19.49
C LEU A 13 -4.32 7.06 -20.36
N ASP A 14 -4.08 6.92 -21.68
CA ASP A 14 -5.05 6.32 -22.62
C ASP A 14 -5.23 4.81 -22.43
N ALA A 15 -4.22 4.13 -21.91
CA ALA A 15 -4.28 2.69 -21.65
C ALA A 15 -4.99 2.34 -20.32
N LEU A 16 -5.44 3.33 -19.56
CA LEU A 16 -6.20 3.13 -18.34
C LEU A 16 -7.69 3.00 -18.69
N THR A 17 -8.32 1.93 -18.25
CA THR A 17 -9.69 1.57 -18.60
C THR A 17 -10.72 1.91 -17.51
N TYR A 18 -10.35 2.68 -16.51
CA TYR A 18 -11.23 3.11 -15.41
C TYR A 18 -10.86 4.51 -14.92
N HIS A 19 -11.84 5.24 -14.38
CA HIS A 19 -11.72 6.63 -13.92
C HIS A 19 -11.25 7.58 -15.03
N ASP A 20 -11.89 7.58 -16.18
CA ASP A 20 -11.53 8.35 -17.38
C ASP A 20 -11.48 9.85 -17.12
N GLU A 21 -12.45 10.40 -16.40
CA GLU A 21 -12.47 11.81 -16.00
C GLU A 21 -11.20 12.23 -15.24
N LEU A 22 -10.71 11.34 -14.34
CA LEU A 22 -9.47 11.61 -13.61
C LEU A 22 -8.26 11.59 -14.54
N SER A 23 -8.23 10.67 -15.50
CA SER A 23 -7.15 10.58 -16.49
C SER A 23 -7.13 11.81 -17.40
N GLU A 24 -8.28 12.32 -17.83
CA GLU A 24 -8.40 13.55 -18.62
C GLU A 24 -7.96 14.78 -17.83
N ARG A 25 -8.36 14.89 -16.57
CA ARG A 25 -7.91 15.99 -15.69
C ARG A 25 -6.40 16.00 -15.49
N LEU A 26 -5.78 14.80 -15.29
CA LEU A 26 -4.33 14.67 -15.15
C LEU A 26 -3.62 15.02 -16.47
N ARG A 27 -4.18 14.66 -17.63
CA ARG A 27 -3.66 15.02 -18.95
C ARG A 27 -3.70 16.55 -19.14
N SER A 28 -4.84 17.16 -18.89
CA SER A 28 -4.99 18.63 -18.97
C SER A 28 -4.00 19.35 -18.05
N LEU A 29 -3.82 18.85 -16.82
CA LEU A 29 -2.84 19.39 -15.89
C LEU A 29 -1.39 19.23 -16.38
N ALA A 30 -1.04 18.08 -16.98
CA ALA A 30 0.30 17.88 -17.54
C ALA A 30 0.59 18.79 -18.75
N GLN A 31 -0.44 19.14 -19.49
CA GLN A 31 -0.33 19.97 -20.69
C GLN A 31 -0.37 21.48 -20.41
N SER A 32 -0.95 21.90 -19.26
CA SER A 32 -1.12 23.32 -18.89
C SER A 32 0.18 24.09 -18.67
N GLY A 33 1.31 23.40 -18.46
CA GLY A 33 2.60 24.01 -18.16
C GLY A 33 2.77 24.47 -16.69
N ASP A 34 1.69 24.64 -15.95
CA ASP A 34 1.71 24.96 -14.51
C ASP A 34 1.35 23.70 -13.68
N PHE A 35 2.36 22.88 -13.42
CA PHE A 35 2.19 21.64 -12.69
C PHE A 35 2.42 21.88 -11.19
N PRO A 36 1.37 21.79 -10.33
CA PRO A 36 1.51 22.02 -8.90
C PRO A 36 2.12 20.80 -8.17
N HIS A 37 2.37 20.95 -6.87
CA HIS A 37 2.58 19.77 -6.02
C HIS A 37 1.30 18.95 -5.94
N LEU A 38 1.41 17.63 -6.04
CA LEU A 38 0.27 16.71 -6.01
C LEU A 38 0.28 15.84 -4.77
N LEU A 39 -0.89 15.51 -4.25
CA LEU A 39 -1.08 14.49 -3.24
C LEU A 39 -2.09 13.45 -3.75
N PHE A 40 -1.57 12.32 -4.21
CA PHE A 40 -2.38 11.15 -4.57
C PHE A 40 -2.76 10.37 -3.32
N TYR A 41 -4.05 10.22 -3.07
CA TYR A 41 -4.54 9.45 -1.95
C TYR A 41 -5.67 8.50 -2.35
N GLY A 42 -5.77 7.39 -1.63
CA GLY A 42 -6.77 6.35 -1.87
C GLY A 42 -6.26 4.97 -1.45
N PRO A 43 -7.12 3.95 -1.45
CA PRO A 43 -6.80 2.63 -0.94
C PRO A 43 -5.66 1.96 -1.71
N SER A 44 -5.00 1.00 -1.06
CA SER A 44 -3.98 0.16 -1.69
C SER A 44 -4.57 -0.59 -2.89
N GLY A 45 -3.77 -0.77 -3.94
CA GLY A 45 -4.17 -1.47 -5.16
C GLY A 45 -5.16 -0.74 -6.06
N ALA A 46 -5.49 0.53 -5.80
CA ALA A 46 -6.36 1.35 -6.66
C ALA A 46 -5.66 1.94 -7.91
N GLY A 47 -4.37 1.66 -8.13
CA GLY A 47 -3.61 2.11 -9.30
C GLY A 47 -2.99 3.50 -9.17
N LYS A 48 -2.78 4.03 -7.96
CA LYS A 48 -2.13 5.34 -7.73
C LYS A 48 -0.79 5.47 -8.46
N LYS A 49 0.13 4.53 -8.21
CA LYS A 49 1.48 4.53 -8.81
C LYS A 49 1.44 4.43 -10.33
N THR A 50 0.56 3.61 -10.88
CA THR A 50 0.38 3.48 -12.33
C THR A 50 -0.03 4.81 -12.98
N ARG A 51 -0.99 5.53 -12.34
CA ARG A 51 -1.42 6.86 -12.81
C ARG A 51 -0.31 7.90 -12.72
N ILE A 52 0.49 7.87 -11.65
CA ILE A 52 1.63 8.79 -11.50
C ILE A 52 2.65 8.58 -12.61
N VAL A 53 3.05 7.32 -12.87
CA VAL A 53 4.00 7.01 -13.95
C VAL A 53 3.44 7.43 -15.32
N ALA A 54 2.15 7.17 -15.59
CA ALA A 54 1.48 7.60 -16.81
C ALA A 54 1.43 9.14 -16.93
N THR A 55 1.19 9.86 -15.84
CA THR A 55 1.22 11.34 -15.81
C THR A 55 2.64 11.88 -16.05
N LEU A 56 3.66 11.25 -15.45
CA LEU A 56 5.06 11.63 -15.69
C LEU A 56 5.46 11.39 -17.15
N LYS A 57 4.96 10.33 -17.76
CA LYS A 57 5.18 10.07 -19.20
C LYS A 57 4.53 11.13 -20.09
N GLU A 58 3.35 11.63 -19.72
CA GLU A 58 2.70 12.75 -20.41
C GLU A 58 3.50 14.05 -20.29
N LEU A 59 4.11 14.29 -19.11
CA LEU A 59 4.92 15.49 -18.82
C LEU A 59 6.27 15.49 -19.60
N TYR A 60 6.98 14.39 -19.57
CA TYR A 60 8.39 14.29 -20.00
C TYR A 60 8.61 13.37 -21.20
N GLY A 61 7.57 12.65 -21.65
CA GLY A 61 7.68 11.69 -22.73
C GLY A 61 8.25 10.34 -22.30
N PRO A 62 8.64 9.47 -23.26
CA PRO A 62 9.02 8.08 -23.01
C PRO A 62 10.33 7.91 -22.21
N GLY A 63 11.15 8.96 -22.08
CA GLY A 63 12.39 8.92 -21.32
C GLY A 63 12.22 8.63 -19.82
N VAL A 64 11.01 8.81 -19.29
CA VAL A 64 10.65 8.49 -17.89
C VAL A 64 10.78 7.00 -17.57
N GLU A 65 10.62 6.13 -18.58
CA GLU A 65 10.69 4.67 -18.40
C GLU A 65 12.12 4.15 -18.17
N LYS A 66 13.14 4.95 -18.48
CA LYS A 66 14.54 4.60 -18.23
C LYS A 66 14.90 4.83 -16.75
N ILE A 67 14.63 3.84 -15.94
CA ILE A 67 14.81 3.87 -14.49
C ILE A 67 16.13 3.22 -14.13
N LYS A 68 16.87 3.83 -13.18
CA LYS A 68 18.01 3.25 -12.49
C LYS A 68 17.71 3.14 -11.01
N ILE A 69 18.13 2.05 -10.39
CA ILE A 69 18.03 1.86 -8.94
C ILE A 69 19.41 2.10 -8.37
N ASP A 70 19.55 3.13 -7.54
CA ASP A 70 20.77 3.49 -6.85
C ASP A 70 20.58 3.31 -5.35
N ALA A 71 21.50 2.60 -4.69
CA ALA A 71 21.58 2.54 -3.25
C ALA A 71 22.45 3.69 -2.75
N ARG A 72 21.92 4.57 -1.92
CA ARG A 72 22.66 5.67 -1.32
C ARG A 72 22.82 5.47 0.18
N VAL A 73 23.98 5.87 0.69
CA VAL A 73 24.28 5.81 2.12
C VAL A 73 24.21 7.21 2.70
N PHE A 74 23.30 7.40 3.65
CA PHE A 74 23.19 8.64 4.44
C PHE A 74 23.82 8.45 5.80
N GLN A 75 24.46 9.49 6.30
CA GLN A 75 25.02 9.50 7.66
C GLN A 75 24.11 10.35 8.55
N THR A 76 23.67 9.76 9.66
CA THR A 76 22.96 10.50 10.70
C THR A 76 23.95 11.33 11.53
N SER A 77 23.45 12.31 12.26
CA SER A 77 24.23 13.09 13.23
C SER A 77 24.93 12.22 14.28
N SER A 78 24.45 11.00 14.52
CA SER A 78 25.05 9.97 15.39
C SER A 78 26.02 9.04 14.66
N ASN A 79 26.50 9.42 13.48
CA ASN A 79 27.45 8.66 12.64
C ASN A 79 26.97 7.28 12.20
N ARG A 80 25.66 7.00 12.28
CA ARG A 80 25.06 5.76 11.80
C ARG A 80 24.86 5.85 10.29
N LYS A 81 25.32 4.85 9.56
CA LYS A 81 25.11 4.71 8.11
C LYS A 81 23.74 4.11 7.86
N LEU A 82 22.94 4.76 7.01
CA LEU A 82 21.64 4.30 6.55
C LEU A 82 21.73 4.05 5.05
N GLU A 83 21.52 2.82 4.63
CA GLU A 83 21.38 2.48 3.21
C GLU A 83 19.94 2.72 2.79
N PHE A 84 19.76 3.42 1.68
CA PHE A 84 18.45 3.79 1.17
C PHE A 84 18.40 3.63 -0.35
N ASN A 85 17.43 2.87 -0.81
CA ASN A 85 17.22 2.64 -2.23
C ASN A 85 16.41 3.77 -2.86
N ILE A 86 16.95 4.30 -3.94
CA ILE A 86 16.36 5.39 -4.71
C ILE A 86 16.13 4.89 -6.11
N VAL A 87 14.92 5.08 -6.62
CA VAL A 87 14.62 4.85 -8.02
C VAL A 87 14.71 6.19 -8.74
N ALA A 88 15.71 6.34 -9.60
CA ALA A 88 15.99 7.59 -10.29
C ALA A 88 15.84 7.45 -11.80
N SER A 89 15.28 8.48 -12.43
CA SER A 89 15.38 8.73 -13.85
C SER A 89 15.99 10.12 -14.11
N VAL A 90 16.21 10.49 -15.35
CA VAL A 90 16.70 11.83 -15.70
C VAL A 90 15.74 12.92 -15.22
N TYR A 91 14.43 12.64 -15.19
CA TYR A 91 13.36 13.63 -14.96
C TYR A 91 12.73 13.51 -13.57
N HIS A 92 12.72 12.33 -12.98
CA HIS A 92 12.08 12.11 -11.68
C HIS A 92 12.90 11.20 -10.78
N LEU A 93 12.63 11.33 -9.49
CA LEU A 93 13.19 10.52 -8.42
C LEU A 93 12.05 9.97 -7.58
N GLU A 94 12.06 8.67 -7.31
CA GLU A 94 11.08 7.99 -6.45
C GLU A 94 11.77 7.51 -5.18
N ILE A 95 11.18 7.82 -4.03
CA ILE A 95 11.69 7.48 -2.71
C ILE A 95 10.57 6.95 -1.79
N THR A 96 10.97 6.09 -0.84
CA THR A 96 10.06 5.57 0.20
C THR A 96 10.71 5.79 1.58
N PRO A 97 10.65 7.01 2.13
CA PRO A 97 11.38 7.35 3.36
C PRO A 97 10.89 6.58 4.59
N SER A 98 9.68 6.00 4.57
CA SER A 98 9.16 5.13 5.63
C SER A 98 10.05 3.92 5.93
N ASP A 99 10.84 3.45 4.96
CA ASP A 99 11.77 2.32 5.13
C ASP A 99 12.90 2.61 6.15
N VAL A 100 13.22 3.89 6.36
CA VAL A 100 14.28 4.33 7.31
C VAL A 100 13.72 4.65 8.70
N GLY A 101 12.42 4.51 8.90
CA GLY A 101 11.73 4.77 10.16
C GLY A 101 11.93 6.20 10.64
N ASN A 102 12.37 6.39 11.89
CA ASN A 102 12.50 7.71 12.52
C ASN A 102 13.60 8.63 11.93
N TYR A 103 14.39 8.13 10.98
CA TYR A 103 15.43 8.92 10.30
C TYR A 103 14.98 9.53 8.96
N ASP A 104 13.70 9.39 8.63
CA ASP A 104 13.07 9.90 7.41
C ASP A 104 13.34 11.39 7.18
N ARG A 105 13.38 12.20 8.25
CA ARG A 105 13.70 13.63 8.19
C ARG A 105 15.04 13.91 7.54
N VAL A 106 16.10 13.17 7.92
CA VAL A 106 17.48 13.38 7.41
C VAL A 106 17.51 13.08 5.92
N VAL A 107 16.94 11.91 5.54
CA VAL A 107 16.89 11.48 4.14
C VAL A 107 16.15 12.50 3.28
N ILE A 108 14.99 12.98 3.72
CA ILE A 108 14.20 13.97 2.98
C ILE A 108 14.96 15.28 2.82
N GLN A 109 15.57 15.82 3.90
CA GLN A 109 16.27 17.11 3.85
C GLN A 109 17.46 17.07 2.90
N ASP A 110 18.30 16.04 2.99
CA ASP A 110 19.53 15.95 2.21
C ASP A 110 19.24 15.65 0.75
N LEU A 111 18.36 14.67 0.46
CA LEU A 111 17.98 14.33 -0.90
C LEU A 111 17.31 15.47 -1.64
N LEU A 112 16.30 16.08 -1.03
CA LEU A 112 15.55 17.16 -1.70
C LEU A 112 16.42 18.39 -1.93
N LYS A 113 17.35 18.67 -1.02
CA LYS A 113 18.34 19.74 -1.20
C LYS A 113 19.26 19.47 -2.38
N GLU A 114 19.79 18.25 -2.47
CA GLU A 114 20.64 17.83 -3.59
C GLU A 114 19.91 17.91 -4.93
N VAL A 115 18.72 17.33 -4.99
CA VAL A 115 17.88 17.35 -6.22
C VAL A 115 17.51 18.75 -6.65
N ALA A 116 17.17 19.63 -5.70
CA ALA A 116 16.80 21.01 -5.98
C ALA A 116 17.99 21.89 -6.43
N GLN A 117 19.22 21.54 -6.03
CA GLN A 117 20.44 22.21 -6.45
C GLN A 117 20.98 21.70 -7.79
N THR A 118 20.65 20.46 -8.17
CA THR A 118 21.08 19.88 -9.44
C THR A 118 20.21 20.42 -10.57
N GLN A 119 20.79 21.15 -11.50
CA GLN A 119 20.07 21.62 -12.67
C GLN A 119 19.67 20.44 -13.56
N GLN A 120 18.59 20.64 -14.29
CA GLN A 120 18.14 19.64 -15.27
C GLN A 120 19.14 19.58 -16.43
N VAL A 121 19.64 18.37 -16.71
CA VAL A 121 20.68 18.15 -17.74
C VAL A 121 20.12 18.35 -19.16
N ASP A 122 18.83 18.05 -19.31
CA ASP A 122 18.16 18.15 -20.62
C ASP A 122 17.56 19.54 -20.82
N GLN A 123 18.28 20.37 -21.60
CA GLN A 123 17.84 21.72 -21.95
C GLN A 123 16.66 21.75 -22.93
N GLN A 124 16.39 20.62 -23.61
CA GLN A 124 15.27 20.47 -24.55
C GLN A 124 14.01 19.91 -23.85
N ALA A 125 14.09 19.57 -22.57
CA ALA A 125 12.92 19.08 -21.84
C ALA A 125 11.81 20.14 -21.82
N ARG A 126 10.60 19.70 -22.09
CA ARG A 126 9.38 20.54 -22.13
C ARG A 126 9.13 21.25 -20.78
N GLN A 127 9.58 20.65 -19.68
CA GLN A 127 9.45 21.16 -18.31
C GLN A 127 10.82 21.38 -17.67
N LYS A 128 10.98 22.53 -17.01
CA LYS A 128 12.25 22.94 -16.37
C LYS A 128 12.44 22.45 -14.94
N PHE A 129 11.44 21.81 -14.35
CA PHE A 129 11.49 21.29 -12.98
C PHE A 129 11.71 19.78 -12.94
N LYS A 130 12.27 19.28 -11.85
CA LYS A 130 12.34 17.84 -11.55
C LYS A 130 11.16 17.43 -10.67
N VAL A 131 10.71 16.17 -10.80
CA VAL A 131 9.67 15.63 -9.95
C VAL A 131 10.27 14.66 -8.94
N VAL A 132 9.88 14.80 -7.68
CA VAL A 132 10.17 13.78 -6.64
C VAL A 132 8.87 13.15 -6.19
N VAL A 133 8.79 11.85 -6.34
CA VAL A 133 7.67 11.02 -5.88
C VAL A 133 8.02 10.46 -4.51
N ILE A 134 7.22 10.76 -3.51
CA ILE A 134 7.38 10.27 -2.13
C ILE A 134 6.26 9.28 -1.86
N ASN A 135 6.61 8.00 -1.81
CA ASN A 135 5.68 6.94 -1.45
C ASN A 135 5.42 6.94 0.06
N GLU A 136 4.26 6.42 0.46
CA GLU A 136 3.84 6.27 1.85
C GLU A 136 3.99 7.56 2.68
N ALA A 137 3.62 8.69 2.08
CA ALA A 137 3.75 10.01 2.71
C ALA A 137 2.93 10.17 4.00
N ASP A 138 1.90 9.37 4.20
CA ASP A 138 1.08 9.28 5.41
C ASP A 138 1.79 8.56 6.57
N HIS A 139 2.86 7.83 6.31
CA HIS A 139 3.71 7.17 7.31
C HIS A 139 4.90 8.03 7.76
N LEU A 140 5.14 9.19 7.12
CA LEU A 140 6.20 10.10 7.50
C LEU A 140 6.01 10.67 8.91
N THR A 141 7.11 10.82 9.63
CA THR A 141 7.10 11.49 10.94
C THR A 141 6.67 12.95 10.80
N ARG A 142 6.14 13.53 11.86
CA ARG A 142 5.73 14.95 11.87
C ARG A 142 6.90 15.89 11.57
N ASP A 143 8.10 15.54 12.04
CA ASP A 143 9.32 16.31 11.81
C ASP A 143 9.77 16.27 10.35
N ALA A 144 9.68 15.10 9.71
CA ALA A 144 9.94 14.96 8.28
C ALA A 144 8.94 15.75 7.44
N GLN A 145 7.68 15.70 7.79
CA GLN A 145 6.64 16.49 7.13
C GLN A 145 6.86 18.00 7.32
N ALA A 146 7.28 18.46 8.51
CA ALA A 146 7.60 19.86 8.74
C ALA A 146 8.83 20.32 7.93
N ALA A 147 9.82 19.44 7.76
CA ALA A 147 10.96 19.69 6.90
C ALA A 147 10.56 19.78 5.42
N LEU A 148 9.70 18.86 4.98
CA LEU A 148 9.16 18.83 3.63
C LEU A 148 8.42 20.12 3.27
N ARG A 149 7.62 20.68 4.20
CA ARG A 149 6.95 21.96 4.02
C ARG A 149 7.93 23.07 3.63
N ARG A 150 9.05 23.22 4.36
CA ARG A 150 10.06 24.25 4.07
C ARG A 150 10.69 24.06 2.69
N THR A 151 10.93 22.81 2.32
CA THR A 151 11.48 22.47 1.00
C THR A 151 10.52 22.82 -0.12
N MET A 152 9.22 22.55 0.05
CA MET A 152 8.17 22.93 -0.91
C MET A 152 8.13 24.42 -1.17
N GLU A 153 8.27 25.24 -0.10
CA GLU A 153 8.23 26.69 -0.21
C GLU A 153 9.51 27.24 -0.90
N LYS A 154 10.68 26.72 -0.49
CA LYS A 154 11.97 27.24 -0.95
C LYS A 154 12.32 26.87 -2.38
N TYR A 155 12.00 25.63 -2.80
CA TYR A 155 12.46 25.08 -4.08
C TYR A 155 11.34 24.89 -5.10
N SER A 156 10.19 25.50 -4.88
CA SER A 156 9.03 25.41 -5.76
C SER A 156 9.33 25.67 -7.26
N PRO A 157 10.23 26.60 -7.67
CA PRO A 157 10.51 26.80 -9.10
C PRO A 157 11.16 25.59 -9.79
N ASN A 158 12.04 24.88 -9.09
CA ASN A 158 12.89 23.84 -9.66
C ASN A 158 12.42 22.41 -9.32
N LEU A 159 11.51 22.27 -8.36
CA LEU A 159 11.12 20.98 -7.81
C LEU A 159 9.59 20.89 -7.68
N ARG A 160 9.03 19.79 -8.15
CA ARG A 160 7.64 19.42 -7.87
C ARG A 160 7.60 18.12 -7.08
N LEU A 161 6.70 18.06 -6.10
CA LEU A 161 6.52 16.89 -5.27
C LEU A 161 5.21 16.19 -5.62
N ILE A 162 5.27 14.89 -5.75
CA ILE A 162 4.11 14.01 -5.83
C ILE A 162 4.13 13.13 -4.59
N LEU A 163 3.24 13.40 -3.66
CA LEU A 163 3.07 12.61 -2.44
C LEU A 163 2.06 11.50 -2.69
N VAL A 164 2.34 10.33 -2.19
CA VAL A 164 1.46 9.15 -2.33
C VAL A 164 1.14 8.60 -0.96
N GLY A 165 -0.14 8.48 -0.63
CA GLY A 165 -0.61 7.92 0.63
C GLY A 165 -1.91 7.13 0.49
N GLU A 166 -2.30 6.43 1.53
CA GLU A 166 -3.62 5.77 1.58
C GLU A 166 -4.68 6.73 2.09
N SER A 167 -4.31 7.57 3.04
CA SER A 167 -5.22 8.53 3.68
C SER A 167 -4.57 9.91 3.84
N THR A 168 -5.38 10.93 3.80
CA THR A 168 -4.95 12.30 4.10
C THR A 168 -4.84 12.57 5.60
N ALA A 169 -5.33 11.67 6.47
CA ALA A 169 -5.38 11.88 7.91
C ALA A 169 -3.97 11.91 8.56
N GLY A 170 -3.02 11.10 8.03
CA GLY A 170 -1.62 11.09 8.49
C GLY A 170 -0.81 12.31 8.04
N ILE A 171 -1.34 13.15 7.13
CA ILE A 171 -0.62 14.27 6.52
C ILE A 171 -1.05 15.59 7.18
N ILE A 172 -0.06 16.38 7.62
CA ILE A 172 -0.32 17.66 8.29
C ILE A 172 -1.03 18.66 7.38
N ALA A 173 -1.90 19.50 7.96
CA ALA A 173 -2.68 20.49 7.22
C ALA A 173 -1.81 21.44 6.35
N PRO A 174 -0.63 21.93 6.77
CA PRO A 174 0.22 22.79 5.96
C PRO A 174 0.73 22.16 4.66
N ILE A 175 0.92 20.82 4.60
CA ILE A 175 1.27 20.12 3.36
C ILE A 175 0.03 19.97 2.49
N ARG A 176 -1.09 19.55 3.06
CA ARG A 176 -2.35 19.41 2.31
C ARG A 176 -2.79 20.70 1.61
N SER A 177 -2.61 21.85 2.25
CA SER A 177 -2.97 23.15 1.67
C SER A 177 -2.07 23.60 0.51
N ARG A 178 -0.89 22.97 0.35
CA ARG A 178 0.07 23.27 -0.72
C ARG A 178 0.06 22.27 -1.88
N CYS A 179 -0.71 21.21 -1.74
CA CYS A 179 -0.84 20.19 -2.76
C CYS A 179 -2.24 20.19 -3.37
N LEU A 180 -2.32 19.96 -4.67
CA LEU A 180 -3.57 19.59 -5.30
C LEU A 180 -3.89 18.14 -4.91
N LEU A 181 -5.05 17.94 -4.29
CA LEU A 181 -5.50 16.64 -3.81
C LEU A 181 -6.10 15.82 -4.97
N VAL A 182 -5.51 14.66 -5.23
CA VAL A 182 -5.96 13.73 -6.27
C VAL A 182 -6.43 12.45 -5.62
N ARG A 183 -7.75 12.29 -5.53
CA ARG A 183 -8.34 11.06 -5.00
C ARG A 183 -8.38 9.97 -6.07
N VAL A 184 -7.81 8.82 -5.77
CA VAL A 184 -7.94 7.60 -6.58
C VAL A 184 -8.83 6.62 -5.80
N ALA A 185 -10.08 6.52 -6.20
CA ALA A 185 -11.06 5.62 -5.57
C ALA A 185 -10.76 4.15 -5.91
N ARG A 186 -11.37 3.22 -5.16
CA ARG A 186 -11.39 1.81 -5.59
C ARG A 186 -12.22 1.67 -6.86
N PRO A 187 -11.75 0.91 -7.85
CA PRO A 187 -12.57 0.61 -9.02
C PRO A 187 -13.83 -0.14 -8.63
N THR A 188 -14.84 -0.06 -9.46
CA THR A 188 -16.07 -0.86 -9.33
C THR A 188 -15.78 -2.34 -9.65
N ILE A 189 -16.70 -3.24 -9.30
CA ILE A 189 -16.56 -4.67 -9.64
C ILE A 189 -16.47 -4.85 -11.16
N GLU A 190 -17.28 -4.11 -11.92
CA GLU A 190 -17.30 -4.18 -13.39
C GLU A 190 -15.99 -3.68 -14.00
N GLU A 191 -15.43 -2.59 -13.48
CA GLU A 191 -14.11 -2.10 -13.91
C GLU A 191 -13.00 -3.11 -13.61
N VAL A 192 -13.04 -3.78 -12.44
CA VAL A 192 -12.09 -4.84 -12.11
C VAL A 192 -12.24 -6.01 -13.07
N LYS A 193 -13.49 -6.47 -13.34
CA LYS A 193 -13.77 -7.53 -14.33
C LYS A 193 -13.21 -7.18 -15.70
N GLY A 194 -13.42 -5.95 -16.15
CA GLY A 194 -12.88 -5.45 -17.41
C GLY A 194 -11.37 -5.57 -17.51
N VAL A 195 -10.64 -5.09 -16.47
CA VAL A 195 -9.16 -5.19 -16.41
C VAL A 195 -8.68 -6.64 -16.38
N LEU A 196 -9.34 -7.51 -15.59
CA LEU A 196 -9.02 -8.94 -15.55
C LEU A 196 -9.26 -9.61 -16.91
N GLY A 197 -10.38 -9.33 -17.57
CA GLY A 197 -10.73 -9.86 -18.87
C GLY A 197 -9.72 -9.45 -19.96
N GLU A 198 -9.28 -8.19 -19.96
CA GLU A 198 -8.21 -7.73 -20.86
C GLU A 198 -6.88 -8.44 -20.58
N SER A 199 -6.56 -8.68 -19.32
CA SER A 199 -5.34 -9.39 -18.94
C SER A 199 -5.39 -10.85 -19.40
N CYS A 200 -6.53 -11.54 -19.26
CA CYS A 200 -6.75 -12.89 -19.80
C CYS A 200 -6.57 -12.93 -21.31
N LYS A 201 -7.14 -11.97 -22.05
CA LYS A 201 -7.00 -11.89 -23.52
C LYS A 201 -5.54 -11.72 -23.93
N LYS A 202 -4.77 -10.89 -23.22
CA LYS A 202 -3.34 -10.64 -23.52
C LYS A 202 -2.46 -11.87 -23.23
N GLU A 203 -2.83 -12.71 -22.27
CA GLU A 203 -2.14 -13.97 -21.96
C GLU A 203 -2.67 -15.17 -22.78
N GLY A 204 -3.74 -14.99 -23.56
CA GLY A 204 -4.37 -16.08 -24.32
C GLY A 204 -5.16 -17.06 -23.44
N TRP A 205 -5.58 -16.62 -22.24
CA TRP A 205 -6.37 -17.43 -21.33
C TRP A 205 -7.86 -17.37 -21.67
N GLY A 206 -8.56 -18.48 -21.43
CA GLY A 206 -10.03 -18.50 -21.57
C GLY A 206 -10.69 -17.57 -20.56
N VAL A 207 -11.60 -16.69 -21.02
CA VAL A 207 -12.31 -15.77 -20.15
C VAL A 207 -13.53 -16.48 -19.56
N GLN A 208 -13.57 -16.65 -18.25
CA GLN A 208 -14.69 -17.20 -17.48
C GLN A 208 -15.32 -16.09 -16.64
N GLU A 209 -16.46 -15.55 -17.08
CA GLU A 209 -17.06 -14.36 -16.45
C GLU A 209 -17.43 -14.57 -14.97
N GLY A 210 -17.95 -15.73 -14.63
CA GLY A 210 -18.30 -16.08 -13.24
C GLY A 210 -17.08 -16.09 -12.32
N LEU A 211 -15.96 -16.64 -12.79
CA LEU A 211 -14.70 -16.61 -12.04
C LEU A 211 -14.19 -15.19 -11.86
N LEU A 212 -14.19 -14.35 -12.92
CA LEU A 212 -13.72 -12.97 -12.83
C LEU A 212 -14.53 -12.16 -11.81
N GLU A 213 -15.84 -12.37 -11.74
CA GLU A 213 -16.67 -11.70 -10.74
C GLU A 213 -16.34 -12.15 -9.32
N ARG A 214 -16.13 -13.45 -9.08
CA ARG A 214 -15.72 -13.98 -7.78
C ARG A 214 -14.36 -13.42 -7.36
N VAL A 215 -13.37 -13.42 -8.25
CA VAL A 215 -12.05 -12.81 -8.00
C VAL A 215 -12.16 -11.33 -7.66
N ALA A 216 -13.00 -10.57 -8.39
CA ALA A 216 -13.22 -9.16 -8.11
C ALA A 216 -13.83 -8.90 -6.73
N ARG A 217 -14.75 -9.76 -6.27
CA ARG A 217 -15.38 -9.70 -4.95
C ARG A 217 -14.39 -10.10 -3.84
N GLU A 218 -13.70 -11.23 -3.97
CA GLU A 218 -12.74 -11.72 -2.97
C GLU A 218 -11.51 -10.84 -2.81
N SER A 219 -11.06 -10.19 -3.89
CA SER A 219 -9.99 -9.18 -3.81
C SER A 219 -10.40 -7.91 -3.08
N GLY A 220 -11.70 -7.72 -2.76
CA GLY A 220 -12.23 -6.49 -2.19
C GLY A 220 -12.03 -5.27 -3.09
N ARG A 221 -12.07 -5.46 -4.41
CA ARG A 221 -11.83 -4.43 -5.44
C ARG A 221 -10.40 -3.86 -5.41
N ASN A 222 -9.43 -4.64 -4.94
CA ASN A 222 -8.01 -4.31 -5.01
C ASN A 222 -7.44 -4.93 -6.29
N LEU A 223 -7.12 -4.10 -7.31
CA LEU A 223 -6.64 -4.57 -8.62
C LEU A 223 -5.37 -5.41 -8.53
N ARG A 224 -4.42 -5.02 -7.66
CA ARG A 224 -3.19 -5.79 -7.50
C ARG A 224 -3.49 -7.18 -6.95
N LYS A 225 -4.31 -7.28 -5.88
CA LYS A 225 -4.72 -8.56 -5.31
C LYS A 225 -5.52 -9.38 -6.32
N ALA A 226 -6.42 -8.76 -7.10
CA ALA A 226 -7.21 -9.43 -8.11
C ALA A 226 -6.36 -10.06 -9.22
N LEU A 227 -5.38 -9.32 -9.75
CA LEU A 227 -4.47 -9.83 -10.78
C LEU A 227 -3.57 -10.96 -10.26
N LEU A 228 -3.07 -10.86 -9.02
CA LEU A 228 -2.27 -11.91 -8.40
C LEU A 228 -3.08 -13.18 -8.12
N ILE A 229 -4.32 -13.03 -7.65
CA ILE A 229 -5.24 -14.17 -7.49
C ILE A 229 -5.51 -14.84 -8.84
N LEU A 230 -5.80 -14.05 -9.88
CA LEU A 230 -6.03 -14.57 -11.22
C LEU A 230 -4.82 -15.37 -11.72
N GLU A 231 -3.62 -14.81 -11.58
CA GLU A 231 -2.37 -15.49 -11.96
C GLU A 231 -2.19 -16.81 -11.21
N ALA A 232 -2.45 -16.82 -9.90
CA ALA A 232 -2.35 -18.03 -9.06
C ALA A 232 -3.36 -19.10 -9.50
N VAL A 233 -4.61 -18.71 -9.81
CA VAL A 233 -5.63 -19.66 -10.28
C VAL A 233 -5.21 -20.32 -11.59
N TYR A 234 -4.71 -19.55 -12.57
CA TYR A 234 -4.26 -20.11 -13.84
C TYR A 234 -2.94 -20.86 -13.75
N ALA A 235 -2.07 -20.54 -12.79
CA ALA A 235 -0.83 -21.27 -12.57
C ALA A 235 -1.04 -22.64 -11.90
N GLN A 236 -2.08 -22.77 -11.07
CA GLN A 236 -2.37 -23.99 -10.33
C GLN A 236 -3.29 -24.98 -11.07
N ASN A 237 -4.07 -24.50 -12.04
CA ASN A 237 -5.07 -25.31 -12.71
C ASN A 237 -4.87 -25.31 -14.22
N GLU A 238 -4.75 -26.50 -14.82
CA GLU A 238 -4.69 -26.65 -16.29
C GLU A 238 -6.00 -26.27 -16.98
N LYS A 239 -7.14 -26.58 -16.33
CA LYS A 239 -8.48 -26.25 -16.83
C LYS A 239 -9.18 -25.37 -15.80
N VAL A 240 -9.45 -24.15 -16.17
CA VAL A 240 -10.13 -23.17 -15.32
C VAL A 240 -11.59 -23.07 -15.74
N THR A 241 -12.48 -23.19 -14.75
CA THR A 241 -13.94 -23.09 -14.89
C THR A 241 -14.49 -22.03 -13.92
N ASP A 242 -15.73 -21.62 -14.09
CA ASP A 242 -16.37 -20.66 -13.17
C ASP A 242 -16.38 -21.12 -11.70
N ASN A 243 -16.38 -22.43 -11.45
CA ASN A 243 -16.40 -23.02 -10.11
C ASN A 243 -15.00 -23.33 -9.55
N THR A 244 -13.93 -23.05 -10.28
CA THR A 244 -12.58 -23.29 -9.80
C THR A 244 -12.35 -22.59 -8.44
N PRO A 245 -11.81 -23.28 -7.42
CA PRO A 245 -11.56 -22.68 -6.14
C PRO A 245 -10.51 -21.58 -6.25
N ILE A 246 -10.73 -20.47 -5.54
CA ILE A 246 -9.80 -19.36 -5.48
C ILE A 246 -8.91 -19.58 -4.26
N PRO A 247 -7.59 -19.79 -4.42
CA PRO A 247 -6.69 -19.97 -3.30
C PRO A 247 -6.55 -18.65 -2.53
N PRO A 248 -6.82 -18.62 -1.21
CA PRO A 248 -6.48 -17.47 -0.39
C PRO A 248 -4.94 -17.35 -0.32
N PRO A 249 -4.39 -16.14 -0.12
CA PRO A 249 -2.97 -15.98 0.18
C PRO A 249 -2.57 -16.81 1.42
N ASP A 250 -1.40 -17.46 1.40
CA ASP A 250 -0.96 -18.37 2.46
C ASP A 250 -1.01 -17.75 3.85
N TRP A 251 -0.63 -16.48 3.97
CA TRP A 251 -0.68 -15.76 5.22
C TRP A 251 -2.11 -15.48 5.73
N GLU A 252 -3.09 -15.26 4.83
CA GLU A 252 -4.50 -15.14 5.20
C GLU A 252 -5.06 -16.47 5.68
N GLY A 253 -4.68 -17.59 5.01
CA GLY A 253 -5.03 -18.94 5.41
C GLY A 253 -4.46 -19.31 6.78
N LEU A 254 -3.21 -18.93 7.07
CA LEU A 254 -2.60 -19.15 8.38
C LEU A 254 -3.30 -18.36 9.49
N ILE A 255 -3.71 -17.11 9.22
CA ILE A 255 -4.49 -16.30 10.18
C ILE A 255 -5.87 -16.93 10.42
N GLU A 256 -6.51 -17.48 9.40
CA GLU A 256 -7.80 -18.17 9.55
C GLU A 256 -7.67 -19.42 10.42
N GLN A 257 -6.61 -20.23 10.24
CA GLN A 257 -6.30 -21.35 11.12
C GLN A 257 -6.09 -20.87 12.57
N ILE A 258 -5.33 -19.79 12.79
CA ILE A 258 -5.15 -19.18 14.11
C ILE A 258 -6.51 -18.82 14.72
N ALA A 259 -7.39 -18.18 13.96
CA ALA A 259 -8.72 -17.79 14.45
C ALA A 259 -9.55 -19.01 14.88
N GLN A 260 -9.55 -20.09 14.09
CA GLN A 260 -10.25 -21.35 14.42
C GLN A 260 -9.68 -22.01 15.68
N GLU A 261 -8.35 -22.04 15.81
CA GLU A 261 -7.68 -22.62 16.97
C GLU A 261 -7.96 -21.83 18.27
N ILE A 262 -8.00 -20.50 18.18
CA ILE A 262 -8.35 -19.64 19.32
C ILE A 262 -9.79 -19.87 19.76
N MET A 263 -10.70 -20.13 18.83
CA MET A 263 -12.11 -20.42 19.14
C MET A 263 -12.31 -21.83 19.74
N ALA A 264 -11.47 -22.79 19.33
CA ALA A 264 -11.64 -24.19 19.76
C ALA A 264 -11.16 -24.44 21.19
N GLU A 265 -10.12 -23.73 21.66
CA GLU A 265 -9.49 -24.01 22.96
C GLU A 265 -8.88 -22.75 23.57
N HIS A 266 -9.18 -22.49 24.86
CA HIS A 266 -8.76 -21.29 25.58
C HIS A 266 -7.72 -21.62 26.67
N THR A 267 -6.66 -22.35 26.32
CA THR A 267 -5.61 -22.75 27.26
C THR A 267 -4.31 -21.97 27.08
N PRO A 268 -3.46 -21.86 28.10
CA PRO A 268 -2.13 -21.28 27.97
C PRO A 268 -1.25 -22.02 26.94
N ALA A 269 -1.42 -23.34 26.81
CA ALA A 269 -0.71 -24.14 25.81
C ALA A 269 -1.07 -23.71 24.39
N ARG A 270 -2.35 -23.41 24.13
CA ARG A 270 -2.81 -22.90 22.82
C ARG A 270 -2.19 -21.54 22.51
N ILE A 271 -2.05 -20.65 23.50
CA ILE A 271 -1.39 -19.34 23.30
C ILE A 271 0.05 -19.53 22.83
N LEU A 272 0.79 -20.50 23.36
CA LEU A 272 2.16 -20.79 22.92
C LEU A 272 2.22 -21.32 21.48
N GLN A 273 1.26 -22.14 21.07
CA GLN A 273 1.16 -22.61 19.67
C GLN A 273 0.83 -21.45 18.71
N VAL A 274 -0.12 -20.60 19.08
CA VAL A 274 -0.48 -19.40 18.32
C VAL A 274 0.71 -18.44 18.22
N ARG A 275 1.50 -18.30 19.30
CA ARG A 275 2.73 -17.49 19.30
C ARG A 275 3.71 -17.94 18.20
N SER A 276 3.92 -19.26 18.04
CA SER A 276 4.80 -19.78 16.98
C SER A 276 4.32 -19.34 15.60
N LYS A 277 3.03 -19.49 15.31
CA LYS A 277 2.43 -19.07 14.02
C LYS A 277 2.50 -17.55 13.81
N LEU A 278 2.34 -16.75 14.86
CA LEU A 278 2.51 -15.30 14.79
C LEU A 278 3.96 -14.91 14.49
N TYR A 279 4.94 -15.66 15.03
CA TYR A 279 6.34 -15.46 14.66
C TYR A 279 6.61 -15.80 13.20
N ASP A 280 6.00 -16.87 12.67
CA ASP A 280 6.13 -17.22 11.25
C ASP A 280 5.60 -16.08 10.36
N LEU A 281 4.43 -15.50 10.68
CA LEU A 281 3.90 -14.35 9.96
C LEU A 281 4.83 -13.13 10.02
N LEU A 282 5.39 -12.82 11.18
CA LEU A 282 6.31 -11.70 11.36
C LEU A 282 7.64 -11.93 10.63
N THR A 283 8.15 -13.18 10.61
CA THR A 283 9.36 -13.56 9.88
C THR A 283 9.18 -13.40 8.36
N HIS A 284 7.98 -13.66 7.86
CA HIS A 284 7.60 -13.39 6.46
C HIS A 284 7.29 -11.90 6.18
N CYS A 285 7.67 -11.01 7.09
CA CYS A 285 7.52 -9.56 6.94
C CYS A 285 6.06 -9.08 6.78
N ILE A 286 5.07 -9.83 7.26
CA ILE A 286 3.68 -9.35 7.27
C ILE A 286 3.53 -8.25 8.32
N PRO A 287 3.02 -7.05 7.96
CA PRO A 287 2.89 -5.96 8.92
C PRO A 287 1.99 -6.35 10.11
N PRO A 288 2.41 -6.09 11.35
CA PRO A 288 1.67 -6.53 12.54
C PRO A 288 0.28 -5.91 12.68
N THR A 289 0.09 -4.69 12.19
CA THR A 289 -1.22 -4.06 12.13
C THR A 289 -2.16 -4.78 11.15
N THR A 290 -1.60 -5.31 10.06
CA THR A 290 -2.35 -6.14 9.09
C THR A 290 -2.72 -7.48 9.71
N ILE A 291 -1.79 -8.12 10.44
CA ILE A 291 -2.07 -9.38 11.17
C ILE A 291 -3.21 -9.18 12.16
N LEU A 292 -3.11 -8.18 13.03
CA LEU A 292 -4.15 -7.89 14.03
C LEU A 292 -5.50 -7.59 13.40
N LYS A 293 -5.52 -6.75 12.38
CA LYS A 293 -6.74 -6.37 11.67
C LYS A 293 -7.40 -7.57 11.00
N THR A 294 -6.62 -8.38 10.26
CA THR A 294 -7.15 -9.56 9.57
C THR A 294 -7.65 -10.60 10.56
N LEU A 295 -6.90 -10.86 11.64
CA LEU A 295 -7.32 -11.76 12.72
C LEU A 295 -8.65 -11.29 13.34
N THR A 296 -8.76 -10.00 13.67
CA THR A 296 -10.00 -9.43 14.20
C THR A 296 -11.18 -9.67 13.24
N PHE A 297 -11.01 -9.40 11.94
CA PHE A 297 -12.07 -9.62 10.96
C PHE A 297 -12.42 -11.09 10.75
N LYS A 298 -11.47 -12.01 10.90
CA LYS A 298 -11.74 -13.46 10.83
C LYS A 298 -12.45 -13.99 12.08
N LEU A 299 -12.24 -13.35 13.24
CA LEU A 299 -12.94 -13.68 14.48
C LEU A 299 -14.37 -13.13 14.53
N MET A 300 -14.65 -11.97 13.88
CA MET A 300 -15.97 -11.32 13.91
C MET A 300 -17.16 -12.22 13.51
N PRO A 301 -17.09 -13.04 12.43
CA PRO A 301 -18.20 -13.91 12.05
C PRO A 301 -18.37 -15.13 12.98
N LEU A 302 -17.37 -15.44 13.81
CA LEU A 302 -17.36 -16.62 14.70
C LEU A 302 -17.92 -16.32 16.10
N ILE A 303 -18.16 -15.05 16.43
CA ILE A 303 -18.61 -14.60 17.76
C ILE A 303 -19.98 -13.95 17.70
N ASP A 304 -20.68 -13.98 18.86
CA ASP A 304 -21.96 -13.32 19.03
C ASP A 304 -21.89 -11.80 18.91
N ASP A 305 -22.96 -11.18 18.45
CA ASP A 305 -23.05 -9.72 18.24
C ASP A 305 -22.80 -8.93 19.54
N ALA A 306 -23.17 -9.48 20.69
CA ALA A 306 -22.94 -8.88 22.01
C ALA A 306 -21.45 -8.67 22.32
N LEU A 307 -20.56 -9.55 21.84
CA LEU A 307 -19.12 -9.48 22.10
C LEU A 307 -18.37 -8.59 21.12
N LYS A 308 -18.91 -8.37 19.92
CA LYS A 308 -18.24 -7.63 18.83
C LYS A 308 -17.72 -6.26 19.27
N PRO A 309 -18.48 -5.41 19.98
CA PRO A 309 -18.01 -4.09 20.40
C PRO A 309 -16.79 -4.18 21.34
N GLU A 310 -16.76 -5.14 22.25
CA GLU A 310 -15.64 -5.31 23.18
C GLU A 310 -14.38 -5.81 22.46
N VAL A 311 -14.51 -6.76 21.56
CA VAL A 311 -13.39 -7.28 20.76
C VAL A 311 -12.81 -6.18 19.86
N ILE A 312 -13.64 -5.36 19.21
CA ILE A 312 -13.19 -4.21 18.40
C ILE A 312 -12.45 -3.20 19.28
N LYS A 313 -12.96 -2.87 20.47
CA LYS A 313 -12.31 -1.97 21.42
C LYS A 313 -10.90 -2.45 21.77
N TRP A 314 -10.74 -3.71 22.10
CA TRP A 314 -9.43 -4.28 22.44
C TRP A 314 -8.50 -4.40 21.23
N SER A 315 -9.02 -4.71 20.06
CA SER A 315 -8.24 -4.68 18.82
C SER A 315 -7.66 -3.29 18.56
N ALA A 316 -8.46 -2.24 18.67
CA ALA A 316 -8.00 -0.86 18.51
C ALA A 316 -6.96 -0.45 19.58
N PHE A 317 -7.15 -0.91 20.83
CA PHE A 317 -6.20 -0.66 21.92
C PHE A 317 -4.84 -1.30 21.63
N TYR A 318 -4.81 -2.56 21.20
CA TYR A 318 -3.55 -3.25 20.90
C TYR A 318 -2.92 -2.75 19.59
N GLU A 319 -3.70 -2.32 18.59
CA GLU A 319 -3.17 -1.65 17.40
C GLU A 319 -2.39 -0.38 17.79
N HIS A 320 -2.96 0.43 18.67
CA HIS A 320 -2.26 1.62 19.18
C HIS A 320 -0.97 1.24 19.92
N ARG A 321 -1.01 0.20 20.74
CA ARG A 321 0.17 -0.31 21.45
C ARG A 321 1.25 -0.85 20.50
N ILE A 322 0.87 -1.50 19.42
CA ILE A 322 1.79 -1.96 18.37
C ILE A 322 2.54 -0.79 17.74
N LYS A 323 1.84 0.32 17.47
CA LYS A 323 2.44 1.52 16.87
C LYS A 323 3.37 2.29 17.80
N THR A 324 3.15 2.21 19.10
CA THR A 324 3.93 2.94 20.11
C THR A 324 5.04 2.09 20.75
N GLY A 325 4.89 0.77 20.73
CA GLY A 325 5.81 -0.19 21.36
C GLY A 325 6.92 -0.66 20.44
N THR A 326 7.95 -1.28 21.04
CA THR A 326 9.13 -1.77 20.31
C THR A 326 9.04 -3.26 19.96
N LYS A 327 8.35 -4.07 20.76
CA LYS A 327 8.24 -5.53 20.58
C LYS A 327 6.80 -5.94 20.30
N VAL A 328 6.50 -6.02 19.04
CA VAL A 328 5.17 -6.25 18.49
C VAL A 328 4.50 -7.54 18.95
N ILE A 329 5.29 -8.64 19.03
CA ILE A 329 4.76 -9.97 19.36
C ILE A 329 4.00 -9.99 20.70
N PHE A 330 4.48 -9.26 21.72
CA PHE A 330 3.80 -9.21 23.02
C PHE A 330 2.41 -8.58 22.95
N HIS A 331 2.21 -7.64 22.05
CA HIS A 331 0.91 -6.97 21.88
C HIS A 331 -0.07 -7.85 21.11
N LEU A 332 0.41 -8.59 20.10
CA LEU A 332 -0.41 -9.57 19.37
C LEU A 332 -0.85 -10.70 20.29
N GLU A 333 0.08 -11.26 21.06
CA GLU A 333 -0.22 -12.32 22.02
C GLU A 333 -1.15 -11.85 23.14
N ALA A 334 -0.94 -10.65 23.67
CA ALA A 334 -1.82 -10.06 24.66
C ALA A 334 -3.24 -9.82 24.13
N PHE A 335 -3.39 -9.50 22.84
CA PHE A 335 -4.70 -9.44 22.21
C PHE A 335 -5.37 -10.82 22.18
N VAL A 336 -4.65 -11.87 21.78
CA VAL A 336 -5.16 -13.24 21.75
C VAL A 336 -5.61 -13.69 23.16
N ALA A 337 -4.77 -13.49 24.16
CA ALA A 337 -5.09 -13.84 25.55
C ALA A 337 -6.33 -13.06 26.08
N LYS A 338 -6.42 -11.78 25.71
CA LYS A 338 -7.56 -10.94 26.08
C LYS A 338 -8.86 -11.40 25.40
N PHE A 339 -8.78 -11.76 24.13
CA PHE A 339 -9.91 -12.31 23.37
C PHE A 339 -10.41 -13.62 23.99
N MET A 340 -9.52 -14.58 24.26
CA MET A 340 -9.86 -15.85 24.91
C MET A 340 -10.56 -15.63 26.25
N ARG A 341 -10.05 -14.69 27.08
CA ARG A 341 -10.67 -14.34 28.35
C ARG A 341 -12.08 -13.77 28.19
N ILE A 342 -12.29 -12.88 27.21
CA ILE A 342 -13.61 -12.29 26.95
C ILE A 342 -14.61 -13.39 26.59
N LEU A 343 -14.21 -14.31 25.70
CA LEU A 343 -15.05 -15.40 25.26
C LEU A 343 -15.39 -16.36 26.42
N GLU A 344 -14.40 -16.74 27.23
CA GLU A 344 -14.59 -17.59 28.40
C GLU A 344 -15.56 -16.97 29.44
N MET A 345 -15.38 -15.71 29.75
CA MET A 345 -16.30 -14.99 30.67
C MET A 345 -17.73 -14.93 30.12
N TYR A 346 -17.90 -14.79 28.81
CA TYR A 346 -19.21 -14.80 28.20
C TYR A 346 -19.86 -16.18 28.27
N LEU A 347 -19.13 -17.25 27.93
CA LEU A 347 -19.62 -18.62 28.04
C LEU A 347 -20.06 -18.94 29.48
N MET A 348 -19.23 -18.62 30.48
CA MET A 348 -19.59 -18.80 31.91
C MET A 348 -20.85 -18.02 32.31
N SER A 349 -21.09 -16.83 31.71
CA SER A 349 -22.28 -16.05 31.97
C SER A 349 -23.56 -16.59 31.34
N MET A 350 -23.44 -17.44 30.33
CA MET A 350 -24.58 -18.11 29.69
C MET A 350 -24.95 -19.43 30.39
N ASP A 351 -23.99 -20.05 31.06
CA ASP A 351 -24.19 -21.30 31.80
C ASP A 351 -24.78 -21.05 33.24
N MET A 352 -24.89 -19.80 33.68
CA MET A 352 -25.51 -19.40 34.91
C MET A 352 -26.96 -18.93 34.72
#